data_e237f8ea1436dc615595b1c792f4efe5
#
_entry.id   e237f8ea1436dc615595b1c792f4efe5
#
_cell.length_a   1.000
_cell.length_b   1.000
_cell.length_c   1.000
_cell.angle_alpha   90.00
_cell.angle_beta   90.00
_cell.angle_gamma   90.00
#
_symmetry.space_group_name_H-M   'P 1'
#
loop_
_entity.id
_entity.type
_entity.pdbx_description
1 polymer ?
#
loop_
_entity_poly.entity_id
_entity_poly.type
_entity_poly.pdbx_seq_one_letter_code
_entity_poly.pdbx_strand_id
1 'polypeptide(L)'
;QRLSRGLGDVYKRQILKRFGYFVTESSEHFAEYVPWFIKKNRNDVIEKYKIPIEEYIDRCENNIKLWNDLEKDMSPIYEQPLSRSNEYASYIIDGIVNGNEITINANIMNKGYIDNLPSNCCVEVPCSINSNGFMPQKIGKLPEQLTALMRTNINVQILTAEAALTKKREHIYHAAMLDPLTGANLTIDEIYDMTDKMIEAHGNYLPQYN
;
A
#
# COMPACT_ATOMS: atom_id res chain seq x y z
N GLN A 1 -17.96 -6.81 6.36
CA GLN A 1 -16.73 -7.24 5.69
C GLN A 1 -16.83 -8.73 5.42
N ARG A 2 -16.88 -9.11 4.16
CA ARG A 2 -16.58 -10.49 3.79
C ARG A 2 -15.10 -10.70 4.15
N LEU A 3 -14.87 -11.33 5.30
CA LEU A 3 -13.60 -11.99 5.54
C LEU A 3 -13.39 -12.92 4.34
N SER A 4 -12.45 -12.59 3.47
CA SER A 4 -12.10 -13.49 2.39
C SER A 4 -11.68 -14.79 3.05
N ARG A 5 -12.48 -15.84 2.88
CA ARG A 5 -12.19 -17.18 3.40
C ARG A 5 -11.13 -17.88 2.56
N GLY A 6 -10.28 -17.10 1.90
CA GLY A 6 -9.16 -17.55 1.13
C GLY A 6 -7.99 -17.98 2.03
N LEU A 7 -7.29 -19.00 1.61
CA LEU A 7 -6.09 -19.55 2.27
C LEU A 7 -4.95 -18.50 2.45
N GLY A 8 -5.04 -17.35 1.80
CA GLY A 8 -4.08 -16.24 1.91
C GLY A 8 -4.03 -15.52 3.27
N ASP A 9 -5.03 -15.72 4.16
CA ASP A 9 -5.03 -15.04 5.47
C ASP A 9 -4.30 -15.84 6.58
N VAL A 10 -3.72 -16.98 6.26
CA VAL A 10 -3.10 -17.86 7.28
C VAL A 10 -1.96 -17.14 8.01
N TYR A 11 -1.11 -16.43 7.31
CA TYR A 11 0.01 -15.72 7.94
C TYR A 11 -0.42 -14.42 8.62
N LYS A 12 -1.47 -13.75 8.16
CA LYS A 12 -2.04 -12.57 8.85
C LYS A 12 -2.61 -12.95 10.22
N ARG A 13 -3.20 -14.14 10.35
CA ARG A 13 -3.62 -14.69 11.65
C ARG A 13 -2.45 -14.96 12.59
N GLN A 14 -1.27 -15.32 12.06
CA GLN A 14 -0.06 -15.44 12.88
C GLN A 14 0.40 -14.09 13.41
N ILE A 15 0.30 -13.04 12.60
CA ILE A 15 0.61 -11.69 13.04
C ILE A 15 -0.37 -11.25 14.14
N LEU A 16 -1.67 -11.48 13.97
CA LEU A 16 -2.65 -11.23 15.04
C LEU A 16 -2.25 -11.90 16.36
N LYS A 17 -1.86 -13.19 16.31
CA LYS A 17 -1.45 -13.93 17.51
C LYS A 17 -0.16 -13.40 18.15
N ARG A 18 0.78 -12.85 17.36
CA ARG A 18 2.10 -12.43 17.84
C ARG A 18 2.17 -10.94 18.20
N PHE A 19 1.47 -10.09 17.45
CA PHE A 19 1.46 -8.64 17.62
C PHE A 19 0.23 -8.14 18.37
N GLY A 20 -0.82 -8.98 18.50
CA GLY A 20 -2.08 -8.63 19.16
C GLY A 20 -3.05 -7.86 18.26
N TYR A 21 -2.69 -7.57 17.02
CA TYR A 21 -3.48 -6.78 16.10
C TYR A 21 -3.55 -7.45 14.72
N PHE A 22 -4.72 -7.34 14.08
CA PHE A 22 -4.93 -7.90 12.74
C PHE A 22 -4.42 -6.96 11.67
N VAL A 23 -3.78 -7.52 10.65
CA VAL A 23 -3.34 -6.77 9.47
C VAL A 23 -4.50 -6.64 8.50
N THR A 24 -4.89 -5.41 8.19
CA THR A 24 -6.01 -5.11 7.29
C THR A 24 -5.61 -5.09 5.81
N GLU A 25 -4.32 -4.95 5.52
CA GLU A 25 -3.77 -4.97 4.15
C GLU A 25 -4.04 -6.30 3.44
N SER A 26 -4.04 -6.30 2.11
CA SER A 26 -4.16 -7.52 1.32
C SER A 26 -3.05 -8.52 1.65
N SER A 27 -3.27 -9.79 1.30
CA SER A 27 -2.34 -10.86 1.67
C SER A 27 -0.99 -10.69 1.00
N GLU A 28 -0.97 -10.38 -0.30
CA GLU A 28 0.25 -10.15 -1.06
C GLU A 28 1.04 -8.96 -0.52
N HIS A 29 0.40 -7.81 -0.35
CA HIS A 29 1.07 -6.57 0.01
C HIS A 29 1.70 -6.62 1.40
N PHE A 30 1.03 -7.23 2.37
CA PHE A 30 1.66 -7.36 3.68
C PHE A 30 2.92 -8.22 3.64
N ALA A 31 2.95 -9.28 2.82
CA ALA A 31 4.14 -10.11 2.65
C ALA A 31 5.31 -9.34 2.02
N GLU A 32 5.02 -8.37 1.15
CA GLU A 32 5.99 -7.50 0.51
C GLU A 32 6.56 -6.43 1.46
N TYR A 33 5.78 -5.98 2.44
CA TYR A 33 6.18 -4.94 3.39
C TYR A 33 7.03 -5.42 4.56
N VAL A 34 7.18 -6.74 4.73
CA VAL A 34 7.90 -7.31 5.89
C VAL A 34 8.93 -8.36 5.46
N PRO A 35 10.03 -8.52 6.23
CA PRO A 35 11.14 -9.38 5.85
C PRO A 35 10.92 -10.86 6.17
N TRP A 36 9.67 -11.31 6.42
CA TRP A 36 9.48 -12.63 7.06
C TRP A 36 8.98 -13.73 6.15
N PHE A 37 8.31 -13.41 5.06
CA PHE A 37 7.55 -14.38 4.27
C PHE A 37 8.17 -14.66 2.90
N ILE A 38 8.65 -13.63 2.21
CA ILE A 38 9.31 -13.77 0.91
C ILE A 38 10.81 -13.78 1.16
N LYS A 39 11.43 -14.93 0.97
CA LYS A 39 12.86 -15.16 1.23
C LYS A 39 13.54 -15.80 0.03
N LYS A 40 14.73 -15.29 -0.34
CA LYS A 40 15.57 -15.88 -1.38
C LYS A 40 15.80 -17.37 -1.08
N ASN A 41 15.55 -18.24 -2.04
CA ASN A 41 15.72 -19.69 -1.93
C ASN A 41 14.81 -20.40 -0.89
N ARG A 42 13.67 -19.81 -0.51
CA ARG A 42 12.72 -20.37 0.44
C ARG A 42 11.31 -20.48 -0.16
N ASN A 43 11.20 -21.12 -1.32
CA ASN A 43 9.92 -21.38 -1.97
C ASN A 43 8.95 -22.15 -1.08
N ASP A 44 9.47 -22.99 -0.18
CA ASP A 44 8.69 -23.69 0.82
C ASP A 44 7.85 -22.76 1.71
N VAL A 45 8.36 -21.55 2.01
CA VAL A 45 7.63 -20.54 2.79
C VAL A 45 6.53 -19.90 1.95
N ILE A 46 6.83 -19.55 0.70
CA ILE A 46 5.87 -18.99 -0.26
C ILE A 46 4.70 -19.95 -0.47
N GLU A 47 4.99 -21.22 -0.74
CA GLU A 47 3.99 -22.27 -0.90
C GLU A 47 3.17 -22.50 0.37
N LYS A 48 3.84 -22.60 1.53
CA LYS A 48 3.20 -22.79 2.83
C LYS A 48 2.16 -21.73 3.14
N TYR A 49 2.46 -20.48 2.83
CA TYR A 49 1.57 -19.33 3.12
C TYR A 49 0.74 -18.91 1.91
N LYS A 50 0.92 -19.59 0.76
CA LYS A 50 0.23 -19.28 -0.51
C LYS A 50 0.31 -17.81 -0.85
N ILE A 51 1.53 -17.26 -0.80
CA ILE A 51 1.78 -15.88 -1.14
C ILE A 51 1.76 -15.78 -2.66
N PRO A 52 0.88 -14.95 -3.24
CA PRO A 52 0.85 -14.76 -4.69
C PRO A 52 2.11 -13.99 -5.12
N ILE A 53 2.87 -14.61 -6.02
CA ILE A 53 3.98 -13.96 -6.69
C ILE A 53 3.52 -13.63 -8.11
N GLU A 54 3.89 -12.44 -8.60
CA GLU A 54 3.56 -11.98 -9.96
C GLU A 54 2.05 -11.71 -10.21
N GLU A 55 1.20 -11.75 -9.17
CA GLU A 55 -0.24 -11.48 -9.31
C GLU A 55 -0.53 -10.15 -10.01
N TYR A 56 0.32 -9.14 -9.81
CA TYR A 56 0.16 -7.85 -10.46
C TYR A 56 0.33 -7.95 -11.99
N ILE A 57 1.24 -8.78 -12.47
CA ILE A 57 1.45 -9.03 -13.91
C ILE A 57 0.21 -9.70 -14.49
N ASP A 58 -0.26 -10.77 -13.86
CA ASP A 58 -1.49 -11.46 -14.28
C ASP A 58 -2.69 -10.52 -14.30
N ARG A 59 -2.79 -9.63 -13.31
CA ARG A 59 -3.85 -8.63 -13.21
C ARG A 59 -3.78 -7.60 -14.34
N CYS A 60 -2.58 -7.13 -14.70
CA CYS A 60 -2.37 -6.23 -15.83
C CYS A 60 -2.74 -6.90 -17.16
N GLU A 61 -2.31 -8.12 -17.39
CA GLU A 61 -2.64 -8.88 -18.60
C GLU A 61 -4.15 -9.11 -18.74
N ASN A 62 -4.82 -9.50 -17.65
CA ASN A 62 -6.27 -9.66 -17.61
C ASN A 62 -7.01 -8.33 -17.88
N ASN A 63 -6.53 -7.22 -17.34
CA ASN A 63 -7.11 -5.89 -17.60
C ASN A 63 -6.95 -5.47 -19.07
N ILE A 64 -5.80 -5.72 -19.68
CA ILE A 64 -5.57 -5.46 -21.11
C ILE A 64 -6.55 -6.28 -21.96
N LYS A 65 -6.70 -7.57 -21.62
CA LYS A 65 -7.65 -8.44 -22.32
C LYS A 65 -9.09 -7.93 -22.17
N LEU A 66 -9.49 -7.63 -20.94
CA LEU A 66 -10.82 -7.08 -20.66
C LEU A 66 -11.08 -5.79 -21.45
N TRP A 67 -10.11 -4.88 -21.50
CA TRP A 67 -10.23 -3.65 -22.27
C TRP A 67 -10.43 -3.92 -23.76
N ASN A 68 -9.65 -4.81 -24.35
CA ASN A 68 -9.76 -5.17 -25.75
C ASN A 68 -11.11 -5.83 -26.09
N ASP A 69 -11.69 -6.57 -25.16
CA ASP A 69 -13.02 -7.18 -25.33
C ASP A 69 -14.12 -6.13 -25.21
N LEU A 70 -14.02 -5.20 -24.26
CA LEU A 70 -14.96 -4.09 -24.09
C LEU A 70 -14.92 -3.08 -25.26
N GLU A 71 -13.75 -2.84 -25.86
CA GLU A 71 -13.62 -1.98 -27.03
C GLU A 71 -14.42 -2.53 -28.22
N LYS A 72 -14.54 -3.85 -28.33
CA LYS A 72 -15.32 -4.51 -29.39
C LYS A 72 -16.83 -4.52 -29.10
N ASP A 73 -17.21 -4.68 -27.84
CA ASP A 73 -18.60 -4.73 -27.41
C ASP A 73 -18.77 -4.12 -26.02
N MET A 74 -19.39 -2.95 -25.97
CA MET A 74 -19.70 -2.22 -24.72
C MET A 74 -21.03 -2.65 -24.09
N SER A 75 -21.82 -3.51 -24.76
CA SER A 75 -23.14 -3.93 -24.27
C SER A 75 -23.11 -4.49 -22.86
N PRO A 76 -22.10 -5.31 -22.44
CA PRO A 76 -22.05 -5.84 -21.08
C PRO A 76 -22.00 -4.78 -19.98
N ILE A 77 -21.49 -3.59 -20.26
CA ILE A 77 -21.44 -2.47 -19.29
C ILE A 77 -22.85 -1.88 -19.10
N TYR A 78 -23.58 -1.70 -20.19
CA TYR A 78 -24.92 -1.08 -20.17
C TYR A 78 -26.00 -2.00 -19.64
N GLU A 79 -25.81 -3.32 -19.74
CA GLU A 79 -26.74 -4.34 -19.27
C GLU A 79 -26.61 -4.67 -17.79
N GLN A 80 -25.54 -4.21 -17.13
CA GLN A 80 -25.35 -4.46 -15.71
C GLN A 80 -26.35 -3.66 -14.88
N PRO A 81 -27.04 -4.30 -13.92
CA PRO A 81 -27.92 -3.58 -13.02
C PRO A 81 -27.11 -2.60 -12.19
N LEU A 82 -27.59 -1.35 -12.11
CA LEU A 82 -26.98 -0.34 -11.26
C LEU A 82 -27.06 -0.78 -9.80
N SER A 83 -25.91 -1.04 -9.20
CA SER A 83 -25.80 -1.35 -7.78
C SER A 83 -24.83 -0.38 -7.13
N ARG A 84 -25.07 -0.05 -5.86
CA ARG A 84 -24.09 0.74 -5.10
C ARG A 84 -22.84 -0.09 -4.85
N SER A 85 -21.69 0.48 -5.17
CA SER A 85 -20.40 -0.09 -4.78
C SER A 85 -20.10 0.20 -3.31
N ASN A 86 -19.02 -0.39 -2.78
CA ASN A 86 -18.50 -0.06 -1.46
C ASN A 86 -17.66 1.23 -1.45
N GLU A 87 -17.47 1.85 -2.62
CA GLU A 87 -16.75 3.12 -2.76
C GLU A 87 -17.54 4.27 -2.15
N TYR A 88 -16.87 5.14 -1.43
CA TYR A 88 -17.52 6.19 -0.64
C TYR A 88 -17.39 7.60 -1.22
N ALA A 89 -16.92 7.76 -2.46
CA ALA A 89 -16.82 9.08 -3.09
C ALA A 89 -18.16 9.82 -3.13
N SER A 90 -19.25 9.12 -3.46
CA SER A 90 -20.60 9.70 -3.47
C SER A 90 -21.07 10.16 -2.08
N TYR A 91 -20.70 9.42 -1.03
CA TYR A 91 -21.03 9.80 0.35
C TYR A 91 -20.20 11.00 0.83
N ILE A 92 -18.94 11.13 0.38
CA ILE A 92 -18.13 12.31 0.65
C ILE A 92 -18.76 13.55 0.02
N ILE A 93 -19.18 13.46 -1.24
CA ILE A 93 -19.85 14.53 -1.97
C ILE A 93 -21.15 14.92 -1.25
N ASP A 94 -21.98 13.95 -0.91
CA ASP A 94 -23.24 14.16 -0.18
C ASP A 94 -23.00 14.82 1.18
N GLY A 95 -22.00 14.37 1.94
CA GLY A 95 -21.61 14.96 3.21
C GLY A 95 -21.24 16.44 3.08
N ILE A 96 -20.44 16.80 2.08
CA ILE A 96 -19.99 18.18 1.86
C ILE A 96 -21.14 19.05 1.36
N VAL A 97 -21.93 18.57 0.40
CA VAL A 97 -22.96 19.38 -0.27
C VAL A 97 -24.23 19.51 0.55
N ASN A 98 -24.70 18.39 1.13
CA ASN A 98 -25.98 18.32 1.82
C ASN A 98 -25.85 18.31 3.35
N GLY A 99 -24.63 18.21 3.89
CA GLY A 99 -24.37 18.18 5.34
C GLY A 99 -24.67 16.83 6.00
N ASN A 100 -24.91 15.77 5.23
CA ASN A 100 -25.11 14.41 5.74
C ASN A 100 -23.78 13.87 6.26
N GLU A 101 -23.57 13.91 7.57
CA GLU A 101 -22.29 13.49 8.16
C GLU A 101 -21.98 12.02 7.88
N ILE A 102 -20.77 11.79 7.41
CA ILE A 102 -20.20 10.45 7.21
C ILE A 102 -18.83 10.36 7.85
N THR A 103 -18.48 9.20 8.39
CA THR A 103 -17.12 8.87 8.83
C THR A 103 -16.49 7.86 7.88
N ILE A 104 -15.31 8.19 7.37
CA ILE A 104 -14.48 7.31 6.55
C ILE A 104 -13.09 7.19 7.14
N ASN A 105 -12.35 6.15 6.78
CA ASN A 105 -10.91 6.11 7.01
C ASN A 105 -10.21 6.79 5.84
N ALA A 106 -9.44 7.82 6.11
CA ALA A 106 -8.81 8.63 5.08
C ALA A 106 -7.31 8.79 5.29
N ASN A 107 -6.59 8.78 4.18
CA ASN A 107 -5.15 9.03 4.14
C ASN A 107 -4.86 10.52 4.24
N ILE A 108 -4.16 10.92 5.30
CA ILE A 108 -3.81 12.31 5.57
C ILE A 108 -2.38 12.44 6.07
N MET A 109 -1.83 13.65 5.99
CA MET A 109 -0.59 13.99 6.69
C MET A 109 -0.79 13.84 8.19
N ASN A 110 0.12 13.13 8.89
CA ASN A 110 -0.04 12.80 10.32
C ASN A 110 -0.25 14.05 11.21
N LYS A 111 0.56 15.07 11.08
CA LYS A 111 0.44 16.32 11.88
C LYS A 111 0.10 16.12 13.36
N GLY A 112 0.48 14.95 13.94
CA GLY A 112 0.21 14.62 15.33
C GLY A 112 -1.11 13.89 15.60
N TYR A 113 -1.77 13.37 14.61
CA TYR A 113 -2.96 12.51 14.80
C TYR A 113 -2.58 11.16 15.42
N ILE A 114 -1.41 10.63 15.08
CA ILE A 114 -0.77 9.50 15.75
C ILE A 114 0.52 10.01 16.39
N ASP A 115 0.56 10.04 17.72
CA ASP A 115 1.58 10.78 18.50
C ASP A 115 3.01 10.22 18.31
N ASN A 116 3.16 8.91 18.11
CA ASN A 116 4.46 8.23 18.02
C ASN A 116 4.86 7.81 16.59
N LEU A 117 4.25 8.45 15.57
CA LEU A 117 4.70 8.39 14.19
C LEU A 117 5.23 9.77 13.73
N PRO A 118 6.09 9.84 12.70
CA PRO A 118 6.57 11.11 12.15
C PRO A 118 5.43 12.03 11.71
N SER A 119 5.54 13.33 11.97
CA SER A 119 4.50 14.31 11.59
C SER A 119 4.36 14.51 10.08
N ASN A 120 5.39 14.16 9.32
CA ASN A 120 5.48 14.28 7.86
C ASN A 120 5.19 12.96 7.11
N CYS A 121 4.70 11.93 7.78
CA CYS A 121 4.25 10.72 7.11
C CYS A 121 2.74 10.76 6.80
N CYS A 122 2.31 9.95 5.85
CA CYS A 122 0.90 9.70 5.60
C CYS A 122 0.38 8.65 6.59
N VAL A 123 -0.80 8.89 7.15
CA VAL A 123 -1.49 7.97 8.05
C VAL A 123 -2.95 7.85 7.65
N GLU A 124 -3.53 6.67 7.85
CA GLU A 124 -4.96 6.45 7.70
C GLU A 124 -5.63 6.57 9.09
N VAL A 125 -6.56 7.51 9.21
CA VAL A 125 -7.31 7.74 10.44
C VAL A 125 -8.79 7.98 10.14
N PRO A 126 -9.71 7.72 11.08
CA PRO A 126 -11.11 8.10 10.92
C PRO A 126 -11.25 9.60 10.74
N CYS A 127 -12.07 9.99 9.76
CA CYS A 127 -12.35 11.37 9.42
C CYS A 127 -13.85 11.56 9.30
N SER A 128 -14.42 12.51 10.07
CA SER A 128 -15.79 12.96 9.86
C SER A 128 -15.82 13.97 8.71
N ILE A 129 -16.81 13.84 7.85
CA ILE A 129 -17.01 14.70 6.68
C ILE A 129 -18.45 15.23 6.73
N ASN A 130 -18.63 16.53 6.67
CA ASN A 130 -19.92 17.22 6.58
C ASN A 130 -19.77 18.57 5.85
N SER A 131 -20.79 19.42 5.90
CA SER A 131 -20.75 20.77 5.28
C SER A 131 -19.66 21.68 5.81
N ASN A 132 -19.06 21.41 6.98
CA ASN A 132 -17.92 22.16 7.51
C ASN A 132 -16.58 21.64 6.97
N GLY A 133 -16.60 20.59 6.15
CA GLY A 133 -15.42 20.00 5.52
C GLY A 133 -14.98 18.70 6.17
N PHE A 134 -13.68 18.54 6.26
CA PHE A 134 -12.99 17.28 6.57
C PHE A 134 -12.31 17.37 7.94
N MET A 135 -12.71 16.54 8.87
CA MET A 135 -12.29 16.60 10.27
C MET A 135 -11.64 15.27 10.70
N PRO A 136 -10.31 15.13 10.62
CA PRO A 136 -9.60 13.96 11.08
C PRO A 136 -9.65 13.80 12.60
N GLN A 137 -9.75 12.57 13.08
CA GLN A 137 -9.78 12.26 14.50
C GLN A 137 -8.37 11.98 15.03
N LYS A 138 -8.07 12.50 16.22
CA LYS A 138 -6.82 12.18 16.92
C LYS A 138 -6.91 10.77 17.49
N ILE A 139 -5.95 9.92 17.15
CA ILE A 139 -5.84 8.54 17.63
C ILE A 139 -5.00 8.46 18.90
N GLY A 140 -4.00 9.37 19.04
CA GLY A 140 -3.05 9.33 20.14
C GLY A 140 -1.89 8.36 19.90
N LYS A 141 -1.41 7.71 20.94
CA LYS A 141 -0.25 6.82 20.89
C LYS A 141 -0.66 5.40 20.52
N LEU A 142 -0.09 4.83 19.47
CA LEU A 142 -0.22 3.41 19.13
C LEU A 142 0.77 2.56 19.94
N PRO A 143 0.50 1.23 20.08
CA PRO A 143 1.47 0.29 20.65
C PRO A 143 2.82 0.33 19.93
N GLU A 144 3.91 0.27 20.67
CA GLU A 144 5.27 0.45 20.15
C GLU A 144 5.66 -0.58 19.09
N GLN A 145 5.22 -1.84 19.24
CA GLN A 145 5.51 -2.88 18.23
C GLN A 145 4.88 -2.57 16.88
N LEU A 146 3.72 -1.88 16.84
CA LEU A 146 3.06 -1.48 15.61
C LEU A 146 3.77 -0.32 14.95
N THR A 147 4.10 0.73 15.72
CA THR A 147 4.80 1.89 15.18
C THR A 147 6.23 1.56 14.76
N ALA A 148 6.91 0.64 15.45
CA ALA A 148 8.21 0.14 15.02
C ALA A 148 8.12 -0.55 13.65
N LEU A 149 7.10 -1.40 13.45
CA LEU A 149 6.87 -2.05 12.17
C LEU A 149 6.47 -1.04 11.07
N MET A 150 5.55 -0.12 11.36
CA MET A 150 5.12 0.92 10.43
C MET A 150 6.28 1.82 9.99
N ARG A 151 7.19 2.17 10.91
CA ARG A 151 8.34 3.03 10.63
C ARG A 151 9.29 2.42 9.61
N THR A 152 9.42 1.12 9.52
CA THR A 152 10.27 0.50 8.50
C THR A 152 9.82 0.89 7.09
N ASN A 153 8.52 0.86 6.83
CA ASN A 153 7.94 1.25 5.53
C ASN A 153 7.82 2.78 5.37
N ILE A 154 7.49 3.51 6.44
CA ILE A 154 7.43 4.98 6.43
C ILE A 154 8.79 5.57 6.02
N ASN A 155 9.90 5.01 6.48
CA ASN A 155 11.23 5.46 6.09
C ASN A 155 11.46 5.36 4.58
N VAL A 156 11.05 4.25 3.97
CA VAL A 156 11.12 4.05 2.51
C VAL A 156 10.27 5.08 1.77
N GLN A 157 9.03 5.27 2.23
CA GLN A 157 8.10 6.23 1.62
C GLN A 157 8.61 7.67 1.68
N ILE A 158 9.17 8.08 2.84
CA ILE A 158 9.75 9.42 3.00
C ILE A 158 10.94 9.60 2.04
N LEU A 159 11.86 8.63 1.97
CA LEU A 159 13.01 8.71 1.05
C LEU A 159 12.59 8.70 -0.43
N THR A 160 11.57 7.95 -0.77
CA THR A 160 11.00 7.97 -2.12
C THR A 160 10.43 9.34 -2.47
N ALA A 161 9.69 9.95 -1.54
CA ALA A 161 9.19 11.31 -1.71
C ALA A 161 10.34 12.34 -1.82
N GLU A 162 11.37 12.23 -0.97
CA GLU A 162 12.56 13.07 -1.04
C GLU A 162 13.30 12.92 -2.38
N ALA A 163 13.46 11.69 -2.88
CA ALA A 163 14.03 11.45 -4.21
C ALA A 163 13.23 12.18 -5.30
N ALA A 164 11.91 12.07 -5.27
CA ALA A 164 11.04 12.69 -6.26
C ALA A 164 11.09 14.23 -6.21
N LEU A 165 11.14 14.81 -5.01
CA LEU A 165 11.12 16.27 -4.80
C LEU A 165 12.49 16.91 -5.04
N THR A 166 13.55 16.28 -4.54
CA THR A 166 14.92 16.86 -4.59
C THR A 166 15.69 16.48 -5.85
N LYS A 167 15.23 15.45 -6.56
CA LYS A 167 15.93 14.84 -7.72
C LYS A 167 17.31 14.28 -7.37
N LYS A 168 17.59 14.01 -6.11
CA LYS A 168 18.83 13.38 -5.68
C LYS A 168 18.75 11.87 -5.89
N ARG A 169 19.59 11.35 -6.78
CA ARG A 169 19.66 9.92 -7.11
C ARG A 169 19.98 9.04 -5.90
N GLU A 170 20.82 9.51 -4.98
CA GLU A 170 21.21 8.78 -3.77
C GLU A 170 20.02 8.36 -2.90
N HIS A 171 18.92 9.15 -2.87
CA HIS A 171 17.73 8.82 -2.08
C HIS A 171 17.00 7.60 -2.63
N ILE A 172 17.12 7.30 -3.92
CA ILE A 172 16.54 6.07 -4.52
C ILE A 172 17.26 4.85 -3.94
N TYR A 173 18.60 4.87 -3.90
CA TYR A 173 19.39 3.77 -3.30
C TYR A 173 19.11 3.64 -1.81
N HIS A 174 19.06 4.75 -1.07
CA HIS A 174 18.75 4.73 0.34
C HIS A 174 17.35 4.15 0.62
N ALA A 175 16.35 4.47 -0.19
CA ALA A 175 15.02 3.88 -0.08
C ALA A 175 15.07 2.36 -0.30
N ALA A 176 15.75 1.90 -1.36
CA ALA A 176 15.92 0.48 -1.65
C ALA A 176 16.69 -0.27 -0.55
N MET A 177 17.74 0.35 0.02
CA MET A 177 18.52 -0.24 1.11
C MET A 177 17.73 -0.38 2.42
N LEU A 178 16.80 0.54 2.69
CA LEU A 178 15.99 0.54 3.91
C LEU A 178 14.66 -0.21 3.74
N ASP A 179 14.35 -0.68 2.54
CA ASP A 179 13.20 -1.54 2.33
C ASP A 179 13.39 -2.88 3.06
N PRO A 180 12.43 -3.27 3.93
CA PRO A 180 12.58 -4.47 4.76
C PRO A 180 12.73 -5.77 3.97
N LEU A 181 12.03 -5.88 2.84
CA LEU A 181 12.08 -7.08 2.01
C LEU A 181 13.38 -7.13 1.21
N THR A 182 13.76 -6.03 0.60
CA THR A 182 15.00 -5.90 -0.16
C THR A 182 16.22 -6.16 0.71
N GLY A 183 16.32 -5.49 1.87
CA GLY A 183 17.43 -5.66 2.81
C GLY A 183 17.50 -7.05 3.45
N ALA A 184 16.40 -7.81 3.48
CA ALA A 184 16.40 -9.19 3.97
C ALA A 184 16.86 -10.23 2.94
N ASN A 185 16.95 -9.87 1.67
CA ASN A 185 17.21 -10.80 0.58
C ASN A 185 18.47 -10.49 -0.23
N LEU A 186 18.92 -9.24 -0.24
CA LEU A 186 20.02 -8.75 -1.07
C LEU A 186 21.17 -8.16 -0.23
N THR A 187 22.39 -8.28 -0.74
CA THR A 187 23.55 -7.56 -0.24
C THR A 187 23.53 -6.11 -0.72
N ILE A 188 24.38 -5.27 -0.16
CA ILE A 188 24.48 -3.85 -0.53
C ILE A 188 24.76 -3.67 -2.03
N ASP A 189 25.69 -4.47 -2.56
CA ASP A 189 26.08 -4.40 -3.97
C ASP A 189 24.96 -4.88 -4.89
N GLU A 190 24.23 -5.96 -4.50
CA GLU A 190 23.06 -6.44 -5.23
C GLU A 190 21.91 -5.41 -5.23
N ILE A 191 21.74 -4.63 -4.15
CA ILE A 191 20.73 -3.56 -4.07
C ILE A 191 21.08 -2.44 -5.04
N TYR A 192 22.35 -2.02 -5.10
CA TYR A 192 22.78 -1.00 -6.05
C TYR A 192 22.62 -1.45 -7.49
N ASP A 193 23.08 -2.67 -7.84
CA ASP A 193 22.93 -3.25 -9.17
C ASP A 193 21.44 -3.37 -9.59
N MET A 194 20.58 -3.84 -8.70
CA MET A 194 19.13 -3.91 -8.92
C MET A 194 18.56 -2.50 -9.19
N THR A 195 18.92 -1.52 -8.37
CA THR A 195 18.41 -0.16 -8.48
C THR A 195 18.86 0.49 -9.79
N ASP A 196 20.11 0.31 -10.20
CA ASP A 196 20.63 0.79 -11.48
C ASP A 196 19.87 0.18 -12.67
N LYS A 197 19.69 -1.12 -12.66
CA LYS A 197 18.92 -1.83 -13.70
C LYS A 197 17.47 -1.36 -13.77
N MET A 198 16.84 -1.10 -12.65
CA MET A 198 15.47 -0.57 -12.59
C MET A 198 15.40 0.85 -13.17
N ILE A 199 16.34 1.72 -12.82
CA ILE A 199 16.41 3.08 -13.38
C ILE A 199 16.61 3.04 -14.88
N GLU A 200 17.53 2.19 -15.36
CA GLU A 200 17.79 1.99 -16.79
C GLU A 200 16.55 1.49 -17.54
N ALA A 201 15.86 0.48 -16.99
CA ALA A 201 14.65 -0.08 -17.58
C ALA A 201 13.50 0.92 -17.67
N HIS A 202 13.36 1.81 -16.69
CA HIS A 202 12.35 2.87 -16.71
C HIS A 202 12.67 3.98 -17.72
N GLY A 203 13.95 4.23 -18.01
CA GLY A 203 14.38 5.18 -19.05
C GLY A 203 13.68 6.53 -18.93
N ASN A 204 13.02 6.96 -20.00
CA ASN A 204 12.35 8.27 -20.10
C ASN A 204 11.08 8.41 -19.22
N TYR A 205 10.59 7.36 -18.59
CA TYR A 205 9.49 7.46 -17.62
C TYR A 205 9.93 8.09 -16.29
N LEU A 206 11.23 8.05 -15.99
CA LEU A 206 11.79 8.73 -14.84
C LEU A 206 12.35 10.11 -15.22
N PRO A 207 12.21 11.12 -14.33
CA PRO A 207 12.92 12.37 -14.52
C PRO A 207 14.43 12.15 -14.37
N GLN A 208 15.23 13.10 -14.87
CA GLN A 208 16.65 13.07 -14.61
C GLN A 208 16.90 13.35 -13.12
N TYR A 209 17.73 12.50 -12.52
CA TYR A 209 18.21 12.62 -11.14
C TYR A 209 19.69 13.07 -11.18
N ASN A 210 20.05 13.92 -10.21
CA ASN A 210 21.42 14.43 -10.02
C ASN A 210 22.23 13.49 -9.15
#